data_7ad44dd0886111533dbe2e78cbfc29e4
#
_entry.id   7ad44dd0886111533dbe2e78cbfc29e4
#
_cell.length_a   1.000
_cell.length_b   1.000
_cell.length_c   1.000
_cell.angle_alpha   90.00
_cell.angle_beta   90.00
_cell.angle_gamma   90.00
#
_symmetry.space_group_name_H-M   'P 1'
#
loop_
_entity.id
_entity.type
_entity.pdbx_description
1 polymer ?
#
loop_
_entity_poly.entity_id
_entity_poly.type
_entity_poly.pdbx_seq_one_letter_code
_entity_poly.pdbx_strand_id
1 'polypeptide(L)'
;MKRITHFIMFFMVSASGISAEETQWWKGNLHTHSLWSDGDDYPEMIADWYKKNGYHFLGISDHNILAEGNRWIHIEKNAGGRRAFEKYLERFGPKWVEHTTEKNIPKVRLKNFSEYKAKMSVEGKFLLMQAEELTDRFQGVPIHINATNLKNYIPPQGGSSLATVIQNNVNAVLEQRKKTGQPMFPHINHPNFGWALKPTDMIQLKGEKFFEVYNGHPAVNNYGDAKHLSTVQIWDIINAYRVGIYKLPLMFGLATDDAHNYHQIAIGKSNTGRGWVMVKAPALSAPSIIEAMEKGDFYSSSGVSLSTIQTTKESFSFKISTEKGVTYKTWFVGTRNNFKNSKDLAKRNSLHPSAAGIGEILGQTDSIEPKYNFKGDELYVRAHVVSSKKKSNPYSSGEQEQAWLQPISSRK
;
A
#
# COMPACT_ATOMS: atom_id res chain seq x y z
N MET A 1 49.57 6.96 65.60
CA MET A 1 49.59 6.83 64.14
C MET A 1 48.35 6.05 63.75
N LYS A 2 47.30 6.71 63.25
CA LYS A 2 46.06 6.06 62.79
C LYS A 2 46.16 5.87 61.26
N ARG A 3 46.11 4.63 60.80
CA ARG A 3 46.07 4.30 59.39
C ARG A 3 44.62 4.46 58.89
N ILE A 4 44.41 5.34 57.87
CA ILE A 4 43.16 5.54 57.20
C ILE A 4 43.20 4.60 55.95
N THR A 5 42.30 3.62 55.92
CA THR A 5 42.13 2.70 54.80
C THR A 5 41.06 3.31 53.89
N HIS A 6 41.47 3.69 52.67
CA HIS A 6 40.52 4.14 51.64
C HIS A 6 39.90 2.93 50.92
N PHE A 7 38.60 2.80 51.01
CA PHE A 7 37.80 1.86 50.25
C PHE A 7 37.46 2.51 48.90
N ILE A 8 38.02 1.99 47.80
CA ILE A 8 37.65 2.40 46.44
C ILE A 8 36.49 1.50 46.02
N MET A 9 35.30 2.08 45.90
CA MET A 9 34.09 1.41 45.41
C MET A 9 34.07 1.50 43.90
N PHE A 10 34.32 0.39 43.21
CA PHE A 10 34.18 0.25 41.76
C PHE A 10 32.68 0.17 41.44
N PHE A 11 32.10 1.20 40.80
CA PHE A 11 30.80 1.14 40.15
C PHE A 11 30.95 0.42 38.80
N MET A 12 30.51 -0.84 38.73
CA MET A 12 30.27 -1.50 37.46
C MET A 12 29.02 -0.88 36.81
N VAL A 13 29.21 -0.04 35.79
CA VAL A 13 28.14 0.37 34.90
C VAL A 13 27.89 -0.81 33.94
N SER A 14 26.86 -1.57 34.19
CA SER A 14 26.36 -2.55 33.25
C SER A 14 25.76 -1.80 32.04
N ALA A 15 26.48 -1.80 30.91
CA ALA A 15 25.93 -1.40 29.65
C ALA A 15 24.84 -2.42 29.27
N SER A 16 23.57 -2.10 29.53
CA SER A 16 22.45 -2.82 28.96
C SER A 16 22.50 -2.61 27.45
N GLY A 17 23.01 -3.59 26.74
CA GLY A 17 22.94 -3.65 25.29
C GLY A 17 21.46 -3.59 24.90
N ILE A 18 21.05 -2.56 24.17
CA ILE A 18 19.75 -2.49 23.51
C ILE A 18 19.79 -3.59 22.45
N SER A 19 19.18 -4.75 22.74
CA SER A 19 18.97 -5.76 21.73
C SER A 19 18.06 -5.14 20.66
N ALA A 20 18.47 -5.16 19.39
CA ALA A 20 17.60 -4.75 18.30
C ALA A 20 16.31 -5.62 18.41
N GLU A 21 15.16 -4.97 18.49
CA GLU A 21 13.87 -5.68 18.51
C GLU A 21 13.77 -6.59 17.28
N GLU A 22 13.42 -7.86 17.51
CA GLU A 22 13.29 -8.84 16.44
C GLU A 22 12.14 -8.44 15.54
N THR A 23 12.42 -8.22 14.25
CA THR A 23 11.41 -7.81 13.26
C THR A 23 10.90 -9.02 12.49
N GLN A 24 9.61 -8.99 12.13
CA GLN A 24 8.98 -10.00 11.28
C GLN A 24 8.18 -9.39 10.15
N TRP A 25 7.80 -10.23 9.18
CA TRP A 25 7.03 -9.80 8.03
C TRP A 25 5.53 -9.83 8.32
N TRP A 26 4.84 -8.70 8.08
CA TRP A 26 3.40 -8.55 8.22
C TRP A 26 2.76 -8.29 6.86
N LYS A 27 1.86 -9.17 6.44
CA LYS A 27 1.10 -9.05 5.19
C LYS A 27 -0.14 -8.18 5.42
N GLY A 28 -0.36 -7.16 4.58
CA GLY A 28 -1.53 -6.31 4.71
C GLY A 28 -2.07 -5.76 3.40
N ASN A 29 -3.35 -5.37 3.43
CA ASN A 29 -3.99 -4.62 2.35
C ASN A 29 -4.50 -3.28 2.88
N LEU A 30 -4.33 -2.22 2.08
CA LEU A 30 -4.60 -0.84 2.47
C LEU A 30 -5.67 -0.17 1.58
N HIS A 31 -6.28 -0.94 0.66
CA HIS A 31 -7.30 -0.43 -0.24
C HIS A 31 -8.33 -1.51 -0.53
N THR A 32 -9.51 -1.34 0.06
CA THR A 32 -10.66 -2.24 -0.14
C THR A 32 -11.95 -1.56 0.32
N HIS A 33 -13.09 -1.90 -0.30
CA HIS A 33 -14.38 -1.25 -0.10
C HIS A 33 -15.41 -2.21 0.49
N SER A 34 -16.37 -1.67 1.21
CA SER A 34 -17.44 -2.42 1.86
C SER A 34 -18.81 -1.86 1.49
N LEU A 35 -19.88 -2.43 2.06
CA LEU A 35 -21.24 -1.87 1.96
C LEU A 35 -21.40 -0.50 2.63
N TRP A 36 -20.36 0.06 3.24
CA TRP A 36 -20.33 1.47 3.65
C TRP A 36 -20.21 2.41 2.45
N SER A 37 -19.63 1.98 1.33
CA SER A 37 -19.65 2.70 0.05
C SER A 37 -20.24 1.84 -1.07
N ASP A 38 -19.44 1.21 -1.88
CA ASP A 38 -19.82 0.51 -3.10
C ASP A 38 -19.26 -0.92 -3.23
N GLY A 39 -18.60 -1.43 -2.20
CA GLY A 39 -18.28 -2.84 -2.09
C GLY A 39 -19.54 -3.71 -1.91
N ASP A 40 -19.46 -5.00 -2.25
CA ASP A 40 -20.61 -5.91 -2.26
C ASP A 40 -20.69 -6.81 -1.01
N ASP A 41 -19.92 -6.53 0.06
CA ASP A 41 -19.97 -7.31 1.30
C ASP A 41 -19.84 -6.45 2.57
N TYR A 42 -20.15 -7.06 3.72
CA TYR A 42 -20.08 -6.45 5.04
C TYR A 42 -18.63 -6.35 5.53
N PRO A 43 -18.25 -5.28 6.29
CA PRO A 43 -16.87 -5.11 6.77
C PRO A 43 -16.33 -6.33 7.52
N GLU A 44 -17.15 -7.00 8.33
CA GLU A 44 -16.75 -8.20 9.08
C GLU A 44 -16.50 -9.40 8.17
N MET A 45 -17.29 -9.56 7.12
CA MET A 45 -17.09 -10.62 6.12
C MET A 45 -15.79 -10.41 5.37
N ILE A 46 -15.51 -9.16 4.99
CA ILE A 46 -14.26 -8.74 4.35
C ILE A 46 -13.08 -9.03 5.28
N ALA A 47 -13.14 -8.55 6.53
CA ALA A 47 -12.10 -8.78 7.51
C ALA A 47 -11.86 -10.28 7.79
N ASP A 48 -12.92 -11.08 7.85
CA ASP A 48 -12.85 -12.55 8.01
C ASP A 48 -12.13 -13.20 6.83
N TRP A 49 -12.41 -12.76 5.61
CA TRP A 49 -11.74 -13.25 4.41
C TRP A 49 -10.23 -12.96 4.44
N TYR A 50 -9.83 -11.71 4.67
CA TYR A 50 -8.41 -11.34 4.72
C TYR A 50 -7.68 -12.09 5.83
N LYS A 51 -8.25 -12.16 7.03
CA LYS A 51 -7.70 -12.90 8.17
C LYS A 51 -7.49 -14.38 7.85
N LYS A 52 -8.47 -15.05 7.23
CA LYS A 52 -8.39 -16.46 6.83
C LYS A 52 -7.37 -16.72 5.72
N ASN A 53 -7.05 -15.71 4.91
CA ASN A 53 -6.08 -15.77 3.82
C ASN A 53 -4.68 -15.26 4.22
N GLY A 54 -4.38 -15.28 5.52
CA GLY A 54 -3.05 -15.02 6.05
C GLY A 54 -2.62 -13.56 6.03
N TYR A 55 -3.58 -12.61 5.95
CA TYR A 55 -3.29 -11.21 6.16
C TYR A 55 -3.24 -10.90 7.66
N HIS A 56 -2.33 -10.00 8.04
CA HIS A 56 -2.12 -9.59 9.41
C HIS A 56 -2.72 -8.20 9.69
N PHE A 57 -2.89 -7.36 8.66
CA PHE A 57 -3.55 -6.07 8.83
C PHE A 57 -4.37 -5.68 7.61
N LEU A 58 -5.39 -4.85 7.86
CA LEU A 58 -6.33 -4.39 6.85
C LEU A 58 -6.80 -2.97 7.14
N GLY A 59 -6.79 -2.11 6.10
CA GLY A 59 -7.54 -0.87 6.04
C GLY A 59 -8.73 -1.04 5.10
N ILE A 60 -9.96 -0.90 5.60
CA ILE A 60 -11.15 -0.77 4.77
C ILE A 60 -11.34 0.72 4.52
N SER A 61 -11.24 1.12 3.25
CA SER A 61 -11.12 2.52 2.82
C SER A 61 -12.29 2.93 1.94
N ASP A 62 -13.50 2.92 2.51
CA ASP A 62 -14.72 3.29 1.82
C ASP A 62 -14.67 4.75 1.30
N HIS A 63 -15.31 5.02 0.16
CA HIS A 63 -15.33 6.33 -0.50
C HIS A 63 -15.99 7.43 0.35
N ASN A 64 -15.22 8.45 0.72
CA ASN A 64 -15.67 9.66 1.42
C ASN A 64 -16.56 9.37 2.64
N ILE A 65 -16.24 8.32 3.37
CA ILE A 65 -16.98 7.95 4.58
C ILE A 65 -16.09 7.14 5.52
N LEU A 66 -16.24 7.37 6.82
CA LEU A 66 -15.81 6.44 7.85
C LEU A 66 -16.98 5.57 8.29
N ALA A 67 -16.70 4.34 8.70
CA ALA A 67 -17.69 3.45 9.26
C ALA A 67 -18.08 3.91 10.68
N GLU A 68 -18.87 4.98 10.77
CA GLU A 68 -19.26 5.62 12.02
C GLU A 68 -20.80 5.82 12.09
N GLY A 69 -21.30 5.91 13.32
CA GLY A 69 -22.74 6.14 13.56
C GLY A 69 -23.60 4.89 13.36
N ASN A 70 -24.90 5.13 13.11
CA ASN A 70 -25.92 4.09 12.98
C ASN A 70 -26.53 4.10 11.57
N ARG A 71 -26.03 3.24 10.70
CA ARG A 71 -26.43 3.18 9.29
C ARG A 71 -27.21 1.90 8.99
N TRP A 72 -28.43 2.06 8.50
CA TRP A 72 -29.28 0.99 8.01
C TRP A 72 -29.35 1.01 6.49
N ILE A 73 -29.16 -0.13 5.87
CA ILE A 73 -29.23 -0.29 4.42
C ILE A 73 -30.30 -1.29 4.02
N HIS A 74 -30.84 -1.14 2.81
CA HIS A 74 -31.81 -2.07 2.25
C HIS A 74 -31.11 -3.37 1.84
N ILE A 75 -31.57 -4.53 2.34
CA ILE A 75 -30.91 -5.83 2.10
C ILE A 75 -30.89 -6.18 0.60
N GLU A 76 -31.96 -5.93 -0.13
CA GLU A 76 -32.08 -6.37 -1.53
C GLU A 76 -31.58 -5.35 -2.56
N LYS A 77 -31.42 -4.09 -2.15
CA LYS A 77 -31.03 -2.99 -3.06
C LYS A 77 -29.60 -2.49 -2.87
N ASN A 78 -28.82 -3.08 -1.95
CA ASN A 78 -27.40 -2.81 -1.83
C ASN A 78 -26.61 -3.67 -2.83
N ALA A 79 -25.30 -3.40 -3.01
CA ALA A 79 -24.46 -4.10 -3.98
C ALA A 79 -24.33 -5.62 -3.71
N GLY A 80 -24.35 -6.05 -2.45
CA GLY A 80 -24.27 -7.46 -2.06
C GLY A 80 -25.59 -8.22 -2.12
N GLY A 81 -26.71 -7.50 -2.00
CA GLY A 81 -28.05 -8.05 -2.04
C GLY A 81 -28.36 -9.08 -0.96
N ARG A 82 -29.42 -9.86 -1.19
CA ARG A 82 -29.87 -10.92 -0.28
C ARG A 82 -28.78 -12.00 -0.06
N ARG A 83 -28.02 -12.34 -1.09
CA ARG A 83 -26.96 -13.34 -1.01
C ARG A 83 -25.90 -12.95 0.02
N ALA A 84 -25.43 -11.72 0.01
CA ALA A 84 -24.46 -11.24 0.99
C ALA A 84 -25.05 -11.28 2.41
N PHE A 85 -26.30 -10.84 2.57
CA PHE A 85 -26.98 -10.85 3.85
C PHE A 85 -27.14 -12.27 4.43
N GLU A 86 -27.53 -13.25 3.63
CA GLU A 86 -27.69 -14.65 4.07
C GLU A 86 -26.35 -15.23 4.53
N LYS A 87 -25.26 -15.02 3.78
CA LYS A 87 -23.90 -15.42 4.19
C LYS A 87 -23.45 -14.73 5.48
N TYR A 88 -23.76 -13.43 5.61
CA TYR A 88 -23.40 -12.66 6.80
C TYR A 88 -24.17 -13.18 8.03
N LEU A 89 -25.46 -13.44 7.89
CA LEU A 89 -26.30 -14.01 8.95
C LEU A 89 -25.86 -15.43 9.33
N GLU A 90 -25.53 -16.27 8.34
CA GLU A 90 -24.99 -17.62 8.57
C GLU A 90 -23.65 -17.55 9.33
N ARG A 91 -22.75 -16.65 8.95
CA ARG A 91 -21.40 -16.56 9.52
C ARG A 91 -21.38 -15.99 10.93
N PHE A 92 -22.18 -14.98 11.23
CA PHE A 92 -22.11 -14.25 12.50
C PHE A 92 -23.33 -14.45 13.40
N GLY A 93 -24.42 -14.98 12.88
CA GLY A 93 -25.64 -15.31 13.60
C GLY A 93 -26.52 -14.10 13.96
N PRO A 94 -27.79 -14.38 14.34
CA PRO A 94 -28.80 -13.33 14.57
C PRO A 94 -28.53 -12.45 15.80
N LYS A 95 -27.65 -12.88 16.72
CA LYS A 95 -27.26 -12.03 17.85
C LYS A 95 -26.31 -10.91 17.46
N TRP A 96 -25.57 -11.08 16.38
CA TRP A 96 -24.66 -10.06 15.85
C TRP A 96 -25.29 -9.25 14.72
N VAL A 97 -25.98 -9.93 13.80
CA VAL A 97 -26.57 -9.31 12.60
C VAL A 97 -27.91 -8.70 12.94
N GLU A 98 -27.89 -7.39 13.16
CA GLU A 98 -29.12 -6.65 13.44
C GLU A 98 -29.88 -6.36 12.14
N HIS A 99 -31.07 -6.89 12.01
CA HIS A 99 -31.95 -6.68 10.86
C HIS A 99 -33.43 -6.51 11.27
N THR A 100 -34.18 -5.86 10.42
CA THR A 100 -35.59 -5.56 10.65
C THR A 100 -36.32 -5.51 9.31
N THR A 101 -37.66 -5.53 9.39
CA THR A 101 -38.51 -5.21 8.24
C THR A 101 -39.39 -4.02 8.63
N GLU A 102 -39.18 -2.88 7.99
CA GLU A 102 -39.92 -1.67 8.20
C GLU A 102 -40.72 -1.34 6.95
N LYS A 103 -42.05 -1.23 7.07
CA LYS A 103 -42.96 -0.98 5.93
C LYS A 103 -42.72 -1.93 4.74
N ASN A 104 -42.58 -3.22 5.02
CA ASN A 104 -42.19 -4.27 4.06
C ASN A 104 -40.84 -4.09 3.39
N ILE A 105 -39.95 -3.26 3.93
CA ILE A 105 -38.59 -3.07 3.44
C ILE A 105 -37.61 -3.80 4.39
N PRO A 106 -36.95 -4.89 3.94
CA PRO A 106 -35.98 -5.55 4.76
C PRO A 106 -34.69 -4.73 4.82
N LYS A 107 -34.25 -4.40 6.03
CA LYS A 107 -33.06 -3.59 6.32
C LYS A 107 -32.08 -4.33 7.25
N VAL A 108 -30.82 -4.04 7.12
CA VAL A 108 -29.75 -4.51 8.00
C VAL A 108 -28.90 -3.32 8.46
N ARG A 109 -28.48 -3.35 9.71
CA ARG A 109 -27.58 -2.34 10.27
C ARG A 109 -26.12 -2.69 9.93
N LEU A 110 -25.41 -1.76 9.34
CA LEU A 110 -23.96 -1.87 9.18
C LEU A 110 -23.29 -1.64 10.54
N LYS A 111 -22.34 -2.49 10.88
CA LYS A 111 -21.52 -2.30 12.09
C LYS A 111 -20.52 -1.17 11.84
N ASN A 112 -20.38 -0.29 12.83
CA ASN A 112 -19.36 0.74 12.79
C ASN A 112 -17.96 0.19 13.07
N PHE A 113 -16.93 1.01 12.83
CA PHE A 113 -15.53 0.58 12.96
C PHE A 113 -15.21 0.03 14.35
N SER A 114 -15.67 0.67 15.43
CA SER A 114 -15.38 0.22 16.79
C SER A 114 -15.99 -1.16 17.07
N GLU A 115 -17.20 -1.44 16.56
CA GLU A 115 -17.89 -2.72 16.72
C GLU A 115 -17.14 -3.83 15.96
N TYR A 116 -16.93 -3.66 14.65
CA TYR A 116 -16.28 -4.74 13.89
C TYR A 116 -14.79 -4.88 14.20
N LYS A 117 -14.10 -3.80 14.60
CA LYS A 117 -12.73 -3.89 15.11
C LYS A 117 -12.67 -4.74 16.38
N ALA A 118 -13.56 -4.49 17.35
CA ALA A 118 -13.61 -5.28 18.58
C ALA A 118 -13.92 -6.77 18.31
N LYS A 119 -14.72 -7.07 17.27
CA LYS A 119 -15.09 -8.43 16.88
C LYS A 119 -14.00 -9.16 16.11
N MET A 120 -13.28 -8.48 15.23
CA MET A 120 -12.42 -9.10 14.23
C MET A 120 -10.93 -8.99 14.52
N SER A 121 -10.47 -7.92 15.17
CA SER A 121 -9.06 -7.76 15.53
C SER A 121 -8.63 -8.80 16.57
N VAL A 122 -7.41 -9.27 16.44
CA VAL A 122 -6.78 -10.21 17.39
C VAL A 122 -5.36 -9.73 17.61
N GLU A 123 -5.04 -9.41 18.86
CA GLU A 123 -3.72 -8.93 19.25
C GLU A 123 -2.61 -9.84 18.74
N GLY A 124 -1.57 -9.25 18.12
CA GLY A 124 -0.46 -9.97 17.54
C GLY A 124 -0.78 -10.84 16.31
N LYS A 125 -2.04 -10.91 15.84
CA LYS A 125 -2.46 -11.75 14.72
C LYS A 125 -3.19 -11.01 13.61
N PHE A 126 -4.11 -10.10 13.94
CA PHE A 126 -4.89 -9.37 12.94
C PHE A 126 -5.29 -7.99 13.44
N LEU A 127 -4.80 -6.96 12.75
CA LEU A 127 -5.02 -5.54 13.05
C LEU A 127 -5.96 -4.91 12.02
N LEU A 128 -7.02 -4.23 12.49
CA LEU A 128 -7.83 -3.36 11.65
C LEU A 128 -7.46 -1.89 11.91
N MET A 129 -7.21 -1.15 10.84
CA MET A 129 -6.96 0.28 10.84
C MET A 129 -8.13 1.02 10.19
N GLN A 130 -8.61 2.09 10.81
CA GLN A 130 -9.65 2.93 10.23
C GLN A 130 -9.07 3.66 9.02
N ALA A 131 -9.73 3.57 7.88
CA ALA A 131 -9.26 4.18 6.66
C ALA A 131 -10.41 4.78 5.85
N GLU A 132 -10.08 5.63 4.91
CA GLU A 132 -11.00 6.29 4.00
C GLU A 132 -10.32 6.49 2.65
N GLU A 133 -11.07 6.32 1.57
CA GLU A 133 -10.66 6.81 0.27
C GLU A 133 -11.27 8.20 0.02
N LEU A 134 -10.43 9.24 0.12
CA LEU A 134 -10.80 10.60 -0.27
C LEU A 134 -10.98 10.63 -1.78
N THR A 135 -12.23 10.61 -2.22
CA THR A 135 -12.63 10.61 -3.63
C THR A 135 -12.96 12.02 -4.06
N ASP A 136 -12.02 12.63 -4.74
CA ASP A 136 -12.06 14.00 -5.23
C ASP A 136 -11.96 14.05 -6.76
N ARG A 137 -12.02 15.24 -7.34
CA ARG A 137 -11.93 15.43 -8.80
C ARG A 137 -11.46 16.85 -9.16
N PHE A 138 -10.87 16.98 -10.34
CA PHE A 138 -10.63 18.27 -10.96
C PHE A 138 -11.07 18.23 -12.42
N GLN A 139 -12.03 19.09 -12.80
CA GLN A 139 -12.60 19.15 -14.16
C GLN A 139 -13.04 17.77 -14.70
N GLY A 140 -13.68 16.97 -13.86
CA GLY A 140 -14.15 15.63 -14.21
C GLY A 140 -13.10 14.51 -14.15
N VAL A 141 -11.82 14.83 -13.99
CA VAL A 141 -10.73 13.85 -13.81
C VAL A 141 -10.76 13.36 -12.36
N PRO A 142 -10.89 12.04 -12.10
CA PRO A 142 -10.91 11.49 -10.76
C PRO A 142 -9.54 11.59 -10.08
N ILE A 143 -9.56 11.88 -8.78
CA ILE A 143 -8.39 11.93 -7.91
C ILE A 143 -8.75 11.20 -6.63
N HIS A 144 -8.13 10.06 -6.38
CA HIS A 144 -8.41 9.24 -5.21
C HIS A 144 -7.15 9.12 -4.35
N ILE A 145 -7.33 9.27 -3.04
CA ILE A 145 -6.24 9.20 -2.06
C ILE A 145 -6.75 8.42 -0.85
N ASN A 146 -6.12 7.30 -0.57
CA ASN A 146 -6.39 6.60 0.68
C ASN A 146 -5.69 7.27 1.84
N ALA A 147 -6.41 7.40 2.94
CA ALA A 147 -5.90 7.85 4.21
C ALA A 147 -6.00 6.72 5.24
N THR A 148 -4.86 6.24 5.70
CA THR A 148 -4.76 5.06 6.58
C THR A 148 -4.58 5.47 8.04
N ASN A 149 -5.29 4.78 8.93
CA ASN A 149 -5.30 4.96 10.39
C ASN A 149 -5.83 6.33 10.84
N LEU A 150 -6.89 6.81 10.16
CA LEU A 150 -7.57 8.05 10.52
C LEU A 150 -8.24 7.97 11.88
N LYS A 151 -8.40 9.13 12.50
CA LYS A 151 -9.22 9.31 13.71
C LYS A 151 -10.58 9.92 13.39
N ASN A 152 -10.62 10.83 12.43
CA ASN A 152 -11.82 11.55 12.04
C ASN A 152 -11.96 11.57 10.51
N TYR A 153 -13.18 11.68 10.03
CA TYR A 153 -13.51 11.87 8.62
C TYR A 153 -12.82 13.12 8.04
N ILE A 154 -12.36 13.01 6.80
CA ILE A 154 -11.76 14.10 6.04
C ILE A 154 -12.58 14.29 4.74
N PRO A 155 -13.30 15.39 4.58
CA PRO A 155 -14.00 15.65 3.32
C PRO A 155 -12.99 15.95 2.20
N PRO A 156 -13.34 15.69 0.91
CA PRO A 156 -12.54 16.11 -0.23
C PRO A 156 -12.23 17.60 -0.20
N GLN A 157 -10.96 17.97 -0.46
CA GLN A 157 -10.44 19.32 -0.25
C GLN A 157 -10.52 20.22 -1.48
N GLY A 158 -10.68 19.63 -2.68
CA GLY A 158 -10.66 20.38 -3.93
C GLY A 158 -9.33 21.07 -4.23
N GLY A 159 -9.31 21.88 -5.28
CA GLY A 159 -8.12 22.65 -5.69
C GLY A 159 -8.27 23.25 -7.08
N SER A 160 -7.27 24.04 -7.51
CA SER A 160 -7.26 24.74 -8.79
C SER A 160 -6.55 23.98 -9.92
N SER A 161 -6.01 22.79 -9.62
CA SER A 161 -5.35 21.88 -10.57
C SER A 161 -5.31 20.47 -10.00
N LEU A 162 -5.01 19.44 -10.82
CA LEU A 162 -4.82 18.06 -10.36
C LEU A 162 -3.80 18.00 -9.21
N ALA A 163 -2.61 18.56 -9.39
CA ALA A 163 -1.57 18.57 -8.37
C ALA A 163 -2.00 19.29 -7.08
N THR A 164 -2.77 20.38 -7.19
CA THR A 164 -3.27 21.12 -6.02
C THR A 164 -4.32 20.31 -5.26
N VAL A 165 -5.23 19.64 -5.96
CA VAL A 165 -6.22 18.76 -5.32
C VAL A 165 -5.53 17.64 -4.57
N ILE A 166 -4.55 16.95 -5.18
CA ILE A 166 -3.75 15.93 -4.52
C ILE A 166 -3.08 16.50 -3.27
N GLN A 167 -2.37 17.62 -3.41
CA GLN A 167 -1.64 18.23 -2.30
C GLN A 167 -2.54 18.65 -1.14
N ASN A 168 -3.72 19.20 -1.44
CA ASN A 168 -4.67 19.62 -0.40
C ASN A 168 -5.20 18.42 0.40
N ASN A 169 -5.56 17.33 -0.27
CA ASN A 169 -6.00 16.11 0.41
C ASN A 169 -4.86 15.48 1.23
N VAL A 170 -3.65 15.42 0.70
CA VAL A 170 -2.44 15.00 1.44
C VAL A 170 -2.24 15.86 2.70
N ASN A 171 -2.32 17.18 2.56
CA ASN A 171 -2.15 18.12 3.68
C ASN A 171 -3.21 17.87 4.77
N ALA A 172 -4.47 17.63 4.40
CA ALA A 172 -5.54 17.38 5.37
C ALA A 172 -5.27 16.15 6.24
N VAL A 173 -4.73 15.07 5.67
CA VAL A 173 -4.29 13.88 6.43
C VAL A 173 -3.13 14.22 7.35
N LEU A 174 -2.10 14.92 6.85
CA LEU A 174 -0.92 15.29 7.65
C LEU A 174 -1.26 16.28 8.77
N GLU A 175 -2.21 17.18 8.54
CA GLU A 175 -2.72 18.08 9.58
C GLU A 175 -3.49 17.34 10.66
N GLN A 176 -4.33 16.36 10.29
CA GLN A 176 -5.02 15.53 11.26
C GLN A 176 -4.00 14.72 12.09
N ARG A 177 -2.98 14.12 11.47
CA ARG A 177 -1.87 13.46 12.15
C ARG A 177 -1.21 14.39 13.17
N LYS A 178 -0.89 15.62 12.77
CA LYS A 178 -0.26 16.61 13.63
C LYS A 178 -1.16 17.01 14.81
N LYS A 179 -2.45 17.23 14.55
CA LYS A 179 -3.42 17.65 15.59
C LYS A 179 -3.70 16.54 16.61
N THR A 180 -3.74 15.30 16.16
CA THR A 180 -4.15 14.16 17.01
C THR A 180 -2.98 13.42 17.64
N GLY A 181 -1.76 13.58 17.10
CA GLY A 181 -0.59 12.78 17.47
C GLY A 181 -0.68 11.31 17.01
N GLN A 182 -1.77 10.91 16.35
CA GLN A 182 -1.97 9.55 15.86
C GLN A 182 -1.18 9.34 14.57
N PRO A 183 -0.31 8.31 14.47
CA PRO A 183 0.33 7.97 13.21
C PRO A 183 -0.71 7.64 12.14
N MET A 184 -0.63 8.32 11.01
CA MET A 184 -1.46 8.09 9.82
C MET A 184 -0.70 8.59 8.58
N PHE A 185 -1.06 8.07 7.42
CA PHE A 185 -0.45 8.50 6.17
C PHE A 185 -1.45 8.44 5.01
N PRO A 186 -1.31 9.36 4.03
CA PRO A 186 -1.99 9.25 2.75
C PRO A 186 -1.23 8.35 1.78
N HIS A 187 -1.91 7.79 0.76
CA HIS A 187 -1.26 7.31 -0.45
C HIS A 187 -2.11 7.61 -1.68
N ILE A 188 -1.44 7.89 -2.81
CA ILE A 188 -2.11 8.19 -4.08
C ILE A 188 -2.56 6.88 -4.71
N ASN A 189 -3.85 6.78 -5.03
CA ASN A 189 -4.44 5.58 -5.62
C ASN A 189 -4.22 5.55 -7.14
N HIS A 190 -4.14 4.37 -7.71
CA HIS A 190 -4.26 3.96 -9.11
C HIS A 190 -4.15 5.09 -10.18
N PRO A 191 -2.99 5.70 -10.40
CA PRO A 191 -2.85 6.86 -11.31
C PRO A 191 -3.35 6.58 -12.74
N ASN A 192 -3.33 5.31 -13.16
CA ASN A 192 -3.80 4.87 -14.48
C ASN A 192 -5.29 4.46 -14.53
N PHE A 193 -6.06 4.71 -13.49
CA PHE A 193 -7.52 4.61 -13.55
C PHE A 193 -8.05 5.70 -14.48
N GLY A 194 -8.65 5.29 -15.62
CA GLY A 194 -9.05 6.26 -16.64
C GLY A 194 -7.91 7.15 -17.19
N TRP A 195 -6.65 6.76 -17.00
CA TRP A 195 -5.45 7.56 -17.36
C TRP A 195 -5.42 8.95 -16.69
N ALA A 196 -5.93 9.03 -15.47
CA ALA A 196 -6.24 10.27 -14.77
C ALA A 196 -4.99 11.10 -14.44
N LEU A 197 -3.99 10.49 -13.81
CA LEU A 197 -2.83 11.19 -13.27
C LEU A 197 -1.57 10.96 -14.11
N LYS A 198 -0.77 12.02 -14.22
CA LYS A 198 0.53 12.00 -14.90
C LYS A 198 1.66 12.15 -13.88
N PRO A 199 2.89 11.76 -14.21
CA PRO A 199 4.03 12.01 -13.33
C PRO A 199 4.13 13.47 -12.84
N THR A 200 3.84 14.46 -13.72
CA THR A 200 3.86 15.89 -13.38
C THR A 200 2.93 16.28 -12.24
N ASP A 201 1.84 15.56 -12.06
CA ASP A 201 0.87 15.87 -11.02
C ASP A 201 1.36 15.43 -9.63
N MET A 202 2.37 14.52 -9.59
CA MET A 202 2.86 13.85 -8.38
C MET A 202 4.31 14.19 -7.99
N ILE A 203 5.16 14.57 -8.96
CA ILE A 203 6.61 14.77 -8.74
C ILE A 203 6.91 15.75 -7.60
N GLN A 204 6.18 16.87 -7.50
CA GLN A 204 6.49 17.96 -6.56
C GLN A 204 5.67 17.91 -5.27
N LEU A 205 4.88 16.87 -5.05
CA LEU A 205 4.09 16.73 -3.83
C LEU A 205 4.99 16.69 -2.59
N LYS A 206 4.56 17.40 -1.55
CA LYS A 206 5.25 17.50 -0.26
C LYS A 206 4.53 16.68 0.79
N GLY A 207 5.31 15.94 1.59
CA GLY A 207 4.76 15.09 2.66
C GLY A 207 4.19 13.76 2.17
N GLU A 208 3.93 13.61 0.87
CA GLU A 208 3.52 12.33 0.27
C GLU A 208 4.73 11.43 0.04
N LYS A 209 4.58 10.17 0.43
CA LYS A 209 5.63 9.15 0.29
C LYS A 209 5.19 7.93 -0.50
N PHE A 210 3.89 7.78 -0.79
CA PHE A 210 3.35 6.52 -1.30
C PHE A 210 2.41 6.71 -2.47
N PHE A 211 2.46 5.78 -3.44
CA PHE A 211 1.44 5.66 -4.48
C PHE A 211 1.27 4.19 -4.88
N GLU A 212 0.16 3.86 -5.53
CA GLU A 212 -0.08 2.49 -5.98
C GLU A 212 0.67 2.19 -7.28
N VAL A 213 1.71 1.37 -7.18
CA VAL A 213 2.45 0.82 -8.31
C VAL A 213 1.71 -0.35 -8.96
N TYR A 214 0.84 -1.00 -8.20
CA TYR A 214 -0.07 -2.04 -8.65
C TYR A 214 -1.40 -1.93 -7.90
N ASN A 215 -2.49 -1.99 -8.64
CA ASN A 215 -3.84 -2.01 -8.10
C ASN A 215 -4.62 -3.15 -8.77
N GLY A 216 -5.34 -3.96 -7.99
CA GLY A 216 -6.07 -5.15 -8.45
C GLY A 216 -7.39 -4.89 -9.15
N HIS A 217 -7.85 -3.64 -9.23
CA HIS A 217 -9.12 -3.29 -9.88
C HIS A 217 -9.02 -3.38 -11.41
N PRO A 218 -9.99 -4.02 -12.10
CA PRO A 218 -9.91 -4.29 -13.53
C PRO A 218 -9.92 -3.05 -14.43
N ALA A 219 -10.36 -1.90 -13.94
CA ALA A 219 -10.34 -0.64 -14.68
C ALA A 219 -9.01 0.13 -14.53
N VAL A 220 -8.04 -0.39 -13.75
CA VAL A 220 -6.73 0.23 -13.61
C VAL A 220 -5.76 -0.38 -14.62
N ASN A 221 -5.16 0.47 -15.45
CA ASN A 221 -4.26 0.05 -16.52
C ASN A 221 -2.80 -0.03 -16.03
N ASN A 222 -2.49 -0.95 -15.10
CA ASN A 222 -1.17 -1.07 -14.46
C ASN A 222 -0.02 -1.15 -15.47
N TYR A 223 -0.22 -1.87 -16.57
CA TYR A 223 0.85 -2.19 -17.53
C TYR A 223 1.02 -1.13 -18.63
N GLY A 224 0.18 -0.10 -18.65
CA GLY A 224 0.21 0.89 -19.72
C GLY A 224 -0.25 0.32 -21.05
N ASP A 225 -0.03 1.09 -22.12
CA ASP A 225 -0.26 0.67 -23.51
C ASP A 225 0.73 1.38 -24.45
N ALA A 226 0.53 1.30 -25.76
CA ALA A 226 1.38 1.96 -26.74
C ALA A 226 1.40 3.51 -26.64
N LYS A 227 0.43 4.11 -25.94
CA LYS A 227 0.28 5.57 -25.79
C LYS A 227 0.44 6.06 -24.34
N HIS A 228 0.40 5.15 -23.36
CA HIS A 228 0.37 5.49 -21.95
C HIS A 228 1.41 4.71 -21.17
N LEU A 229 2.05 5.40 -20.23
CA LEU A 229 3.03 4.80 -19.32
C LEU A 229 2.37 3.78 -18.40
N SER A 230 3.10 2.70 -18.10
CA SER A 230 2.73 1.81 -17.00
C SER A 230 2.96 2.50 -15.64
N THR A 231 2.32 1.99 -14.59
CA THR A 231 2.50 2.51 -13.22
C THR A 231 3.96 2.42 -12.75
N VAL A 232 4.69 1.38 -13.13
CA VAL A 232 6.13 1.25 -12.80
C VAL A 232 6.98 2.29 -13.53
N GLN A 233 6.64 2.67 -14.77
CA GLN A 233 7.33 3.73 -15.51
C GLN A 233 7.02 5.11 -14.91
N ILE A 234 5.77 5.34 -14.49
CA ILE A 234 5.37 6.54 -13.74
C ILE A 234 6.21 6.63 -12.46
N TRP A 235 6.36 5.53 -11.72
CA TRP A 235 7.17 5.47 -10.51
C TRP A 235 8.63 5.87 -10.73
N ASP A 236 9.25 5.34 -11.80
CA ASP A 236 10.63 5.66 -12.14
C ASP A 236 10.80 7.14 -12.51
N ILE A 237 9.88 7.71 -13.28
CA ILE A 237 9.90 9.14 -13.60
C ILE A 237 9.76 10.00 -12.34
N ILE A 238 8.79 9.69 -11.49
CA ILE A 238 8.59 10.40 -10.23
C ILE A 238 9.89 10.41 -9.43
N ASN A 239 10.50 9.26 -9.19
CA ASN A 239 11.70 9.16 -8.36
C ASN A 239 12.93 9.81 -9.00
N ALA A 240 13.12 9.69 -10.31
CA ALA A 240 14.21 10.36 -11.02
C ALA A 240 14.16 11.88 -10.84
N TYR A 241 12.97 12.48 -11.03
CA TYR A 241 12.80 13.92 -10.89
C TYR A 241 12.82 14.38 -9.44
N ARG A 242 12.15 13.66 -8.53
CA ARG A 242 12.16 13.99 -7.08
C ARG A 242 13.58 14.03 -6.54
N VAL A 243 14.36 12.98 -6.72
CA VAL A 243 15.73 12.90 -6.17
C VAL A 243 16.71 13.73 -7.00
N GLY A 244 16.68 13.58 -8.33
CA GLY A 244 17.66 14.18 -9.22
C GLY A 244 17.51 15.70 -9.38
N ILE A 245 16.28 16.20 -9.54
CA ILE A 245 15.99 17.60 -9.86
C ILE A 245 15.51 18.38 -8.65
N TYR A 246 14.45 17.90 -7.98
CA TYR A 246 13.76 18.66 -6.93
C TYR A 246 14.33 18.44 -5.53
N LYS A 247 15.27 17.49 -5.35
CA LYS A 247 15.87 17.12 -4.05
C LYS A 247 14.83 16.75 -3.00
N LEU A 248 13.76 16.10 -3.45
CA LEU A 248 12.69 15.56 -2.62
C LEU A 248 12.97 14.10 -2.27
N PRO A 249 12.40 13.58 -1.17
CA PRO A 249 12.51 12.17 -0.82
C PRO A 249 11.94 11.24 -1.90
N LEU A 250 12.42 10.00 -1.91
CA LEU A 250 11.87 8.93 -2.73
C LEU A 250 10.37 8.73 -2.42
N MET A 251 9.62 8.33 -3.44
CA MET A 251 8.23 7.86 -3.31
C MET A 251 8.23 6.34 -3.41
N PHE A 252 7.53 5.69 -2.48
CA PHE A 252 7.43 4.24 -2.37
C PHE A 252 6.20 3.71 -3.10
N GLY A 253 6.30 2.49 -3.63
CA GLY A 253 5.23 1.85 -4.39
C GLY A 253 4.46 0.83 -3.56
N LEU A 254 3.13 0.96 -3.51
CA LEU A 254 2.22 0.03 -2.87
C LEU A 254 1.58 -0.92 -3.91
N ALA A 255 1.29 -2.16 -3.51
CA ALA A 255 0.36 -3.03 -4.21
C ALA A 255 -0.89 -3.20 -3.36
N THR A 256 -2.07 -3.09 -3.98
CA THR A 256 -3.36 -3.15 -3.32
C THR A 256 -4.36 -3.97 -4.12
N ASP A 257 -5.47 -4.33 -3.49
CA ASP A 257 -6.57 -5.04 -4.15
C ASP A 257 -7.58 -4.09 -4.80
N ASP A 258 -7.90 -2.99 -4.13
CA ASP A 258 -9.03 -2.12 -4.48
C ASP A 258 -10.31 -2.95 -4.68
N ALA A 259 -10.56 -3.85 -3.70
CA ALA A 259 -11.56 -4.88 -3.83
C ALA A 259 -12.97 -4.35 -3.55
N HIS A 260 -13.90 -4.67 -4.46
CA HIS A 260 -15.32 -4.35 -4.36
C HIS A 260 -16.20 -5.60 -4.46
N ASN A 261 -15.67 -6.70 -5.07
CA ASN A 261 -16.44 -7.90 -5.35
C ASN A 261 -15.89 -9.10 -4.57
N TYR A 262 -16.68 -9.58 -3.61
CA TYR A 262 -16.30 -10.67 -2.69
C TYR A 262 -17.03 -11.98 -2.96
N HIS A 263 -18.09 -11.94 -3.76
CA HIS A 263 -18.93 -13.11 -4.00
C HIS A 263 -18.67 -13.84 -5.30
N GLN A 264 -17.96 -13.22 -6.25
CA GLN A 264 -17.63 -13.81 -7.54
C GLN A 264 -16.16 -13.50 -7.87
N ILE A 265 -15.33 -14.53 -7.84
CA ILE A 265 -13.91 -14.41 -8.25
C ILE A 265 -13.82 -14.63 -9.75
N ALA A 266 -13.46 -13.58 -10.48
CA ALA A 266 -13.35 -13.60 -11.95
C ALA A 266 -12.51 -12.45 -12.49
N ILE A 267 -11.95 -12.60 -13.69
CA ILE A 267 -11.42 -11.49 -14.49
C ILE A 267 -12.56 -10.49 -14.76
N GLY A 268 -12.26 -9.20 -14.69
CA GLY A 268 -13.26 -8.14 -14.84
C GLY A 268 -14.06 -7.82 -13.57
N LYS A 269 -13.78 -8.53 -12.46
CA LYS A 269 -14.25 -8.18 -11.12
C LYS A 269 -13.11 -7.63 -10.28
N SER A 270 -13.41 -6.73 -9.37
CA SER A 270 -12.44 -6.19 -8.41
C SER A 270 -12.36 -7.09 -7.18
N ASN A 271 -11.45 -8.04 -7.20
CA ASN A 271 -11.38 -9.11 -6.19
C ASN A 271 -10.23 -8.94 -5.20
N THR A 272 -10.42 -9.53 -4.02
CA THR A 272 -9.41 -9.67 -2.97
C THR A 272 -8.24 -10.57 -3.37
N GLY A 273 -7.06 -10.33 -2.78
CA GLY A 273 -5.89 -11.22 -2.93
C GLY A 273 -5.09 -11.01 -4.21
N ARG A 274 -5.21 -9.86 -4.86
CA ARG A 274 -4.46 -9.52 -6.08
C ARG A 274 -3.17 -8.78 -5.82
N GLY A 275 -3.16 -7.89 -4.83
CA GLY A 275 -1.99 -7.12 -4.45
C GLY A 275 -1.97 -6.83 -2.94
N TRP A 276 -0.81 -6.80 -2.34
CA TRP A 276 -0.61 -6.52 -0.91
C TRP A 276 0.77 -5.97 -0.63
N VAL A 277 0.96 -5.46 0.58
CA VAL A 277 2.25 -5.09 1.11
C VAL A 277 2.73 -6.11 2.13
N MET A 278 4.04 -6.35 2.14
CA MET A 278 4.75 -7.11 3.17
C MET A 278 5.62 -6.12 3.94
N VAL A 279 5.27 -5.84 5.18
CA VAL A 279 5.93 -4.84 6.02
C VAL A 279 6.80 -5.52 7.07
N LYS A 280 8.05 -5.12 7.17
CA LYS A 280 9.00 -5.63 8.16
C LYS A 280 9.00 -4.72 9.39
N ALA A 281 8.34 -5.17 10.45
CA ALA A 281 8.17 -4.37 11.66
C ALA A 281 8.29 -5.22 12.93
N PRO A 282 8.70 -4.65 14.07
CA PRO A 282 8.84 -5.39 15.33
C PRO A 282 7.49 -5.80 15.93
N ALA A 283 6.42 -5.06 15.69
CA ALA A 283 5.11 -5.35 16.26
C ALA A 283 3.98 -5.16 15.26
N LEU A 284 2.90 -5.93 15.40
CA LEU A 284 1.65 -5.74 14.67
C LEU A 284 0.80 -4.66 15.36
N SER A 285 1.21 -3.42 15.19
CA SER A 285 0.48 -2.25 15.66
C SER A 285 0.49 -1.15 14.61
N ALA A 286 -0.53 -0.29 14.58
CA ALA A 286 -0.58 0.78 13.59
C ALA A 286 0.67 1.70 13.63
N PRO A 287 1.18 2.15 14.79
CA PRO A 287 2.41 2.93 14.83
C PRO A 287 3.62 2.19 14.23
N SER A 288 3.82 0.92 14.59
CA SER A 288 4.97 0.12 14.14
C SER A 288 4.92 -0.15 12.63
N ILE A 289 3.75 -0.50 12.09
CA ILE A 289 3.54 -0.72 10.66
C ILE A 289 3.78 0.57 9.86
N ILE A 290 3.19 1.70 10.31
CA ILE A 290 3.32 2.98 9.62
C ILE A 290 4.77 3.48 9.64
N GLU A 291 5.45 3.38 10.76
CA GLU A 291 6.85 3.77 10.88
C GLU A 291 7.76 2.95 9.97
N ALA A 292 7.56 1.63 9.91
CA ALA A 292 8.31 0.75 9.01
C ALA A 292 8.06 1.11 7.54
N MET A 293 6.80 1.34 7.16
CA MET A 293 6.47 1.76 5.80
C MET A 293 7.10 3.10 5.43
N GLU A 294 7.07 4.09 6.32
CA GLU A 294 7.68 5.42 6.09
C GLU A 294 9.21 5.37 5.96
N LYS A 295 9.85 4.34 6.50
CA LYS A 295 11.28 4.04 6.32
C LYS A 295 11.60 3.28 5.03
N GLY A 296 10.59 2.72 4.36
CA GLY A 296 10.73 1.84 3.20
C GLY A 296 11.03 0.38 3.58
N ASP A 297 10.82 -0.01 4.83
CA ASP A 297 11.02 -1.37 5.34
C ASP A 297 9.84 -2.28 4.94
N PHE A 298 9.52 -2.30 3.66
CA PHE A 298 8.46 -3.12 3.09
C PHE A 298 8.72 -3.40 1.60
N TYR A 299 8.02 -4.38 1.06
CA TYR A 299 7.89 -4.59 -0.37
C TYR A 299 6.43 -4.84 -0.75
N SER A 300 6.12 -4.60 -2.02
CA SER A 300 4.81 -4.86 -2.60
C SER A 300 4.82 -6.19 -3.35
N SER A 301 3.72 -6.93 -3.28
CA SER A 301 3.63 -8.26 -3.89
C SER A 301 2.27 -8.53 -4.49
N SER A 302 2.26 -9.36 -5.51
CA SER A 302 1.07 -10.00 -6.08
C SER A 302 1.18 -11.54 -6.11
N GLY A 303 2.14 -12.10 -5.33
CA GLY A 303 2.36 -13.54 -5.21
C GLY A 303 3.76 -13.92 -4.73
N VAL A 304 4.80 -13.26 -5.22
CA VAL A 304 6.19 -13.56 -4.85
C VAL A 304 6.46 -13.16 -3.39
N SER A 305 7.06 -14.07 -2.63
CA SER A 305 7.46 -13.84 -1.23
C SER A 305 8.98 -13.74 -1.09
N LEU A 306 9.43 -12.85 -0.19
CA LEU A 306 10.84 -12.66 0.14
C LEU A 306 11.07 -12.99 1.61
N SER A 307 12.18 -13.69 1.92
CA SER A 307 12.55 -14.01 3.31
C SER A 307 13.40 -12.91 3.95
N THR A 308 14.34 -12.35 3.20
CA THR A 308 15.22 -11.28 3.67
C THR A 308 15.41 -10.19 2.62
N ILE A 309 15.61 -8.96 3.08
CA ILE A 309 16.06 -7.83 2.28
C ILE A 309 17.20 -7.17 3.06
N GLN A 310 18.31 -6.90 2.40
CA GLN A 310 19.49 -6.27 3.00
C GLN A 310 20.02 -5.16 2.10
N THR A 311 20.30 -4.03 2.72
CA THR A 311 20.95 -2.89 2.07
C THR A 311 22.17 -2.50 2.87
N THR A 312 23.33 -2.47 2.21
CA THR A 312 24.59 -1.93 2.75
C THR A 312 24.98 -0.69 1.95
N LYS A 313 26.12 -0.07 2.28
CA LYS A 313 26.69 1.02 1.47
C LYS A 313 27.14 0.55 0.08
N GLU A 314 27.48 -0.74 -0.05
CA GLU A 314 28.05 -1.34 -1.26
C GLU A 314 27.03 -2.07 -2.11
N SER A 315 25.93 -2.56 -1.51
CA SER A 315 25.03 -3.46 -2.22
C SER A 315 23.60 -3.46 -1.72
N PHE A 316 22.70 -3.86 -2.61
CA PHE A 316 21.31 -4.20 -2.36
C PHE A 316 21.09 -5.68 -2.72
N SER A 317 20.62 -6.48 -1.77
CA SER A 317 20.38 -7.91 -1.95
C SER A 317 19.13 -8.38 -1.21
N PHE A 318 18.60 -9.52 -1.65
CA PHE A 318 17.46 -10.14 -1.00
C PHE A 318 17.40 -11.63 -1.31
N LYS A 319 16.57 -12.37 -0.59
CA LYS A 319 16.36 -13.80 -0.82
C LYS A 319 14.88 -14.07 -1.11
N ILE A 320 14.63 -14.78 -2.22
CA ILE A 320 13.29 -15.19 -2.65
C ILE A 320 12.92 -16.48 -1.90
N SER A 321 11.71 -16.51 -1.32
CA SER A 321 11.11 -17.73 -0.79
C SER A 321 10.57 -18.55 -1.96
N THR A 322 11.27 -19.63 -2.29
CA THR A 322 11.01 -20.41 -3.50
C THR A 322 9.85 -21.39 -3.36
N GLU A 323 9.13 -21.60 -4.44
CA GLU A 323 8.15 -22.69 -4.59
C GLU A 323 8.70 -23.76 -5.54
N LYS A 324 8.35 -25.02 -5.31
CA LYS A 324 8.81 -26.16 -6.14
C LYS A 324 8.33 -26.01 -7.59
N GLY A 325 9.26 -26.06 -8.54
CA GLY A 325 8.96 -25.94 -9.98
C GLY A 325 8.70 -24.51 -10.48
N VAL A 326 8.86 -23.50 -9.64
CA VAL A 326 8.73 -22.09 -10.02
C VAL A 326 10.11 -21.48 -10.23
N THR A 327 10.29 -20.77 -11.33
CA THR A 327 11.49 -19.97 -11.62
C THR A 327 11.22 -18.48 -11.39
N TYR A 328 12.28 -17.73 -11.13
CA TYR A 328 12.18 -16.31 -10.81
C TYR A 328 13.17 -15.54 -11.66
N LYS A 329 12.75 -14.39 -12.15
CA LYS A 329 13.61 -13.42 -12.82
C LYS A 329 13.55 -12.09 -12.10
N THR A 330 14.74 -11.57 -11.78
CA THR A 330 14.90 -10.27 -11.10
C THR A 330 15.53 -9.27 -12.05
N TRP A 331 14.95 -8.07 -12.10
CA TRP A 331 15.56 -6.88 -12.68
C TRP A 331 15.88 -5.88 -11.58
N PHE A 332 17.11 -5.39 -11.56
CA PHE A 332 17.48 -4.18 -10.82
C PHE A 332 17.28 -3.00 -11.75
N VAL A 333 16.38 -2.12 -11.38
CA VAL A 333 15.94 -0.98 -12.17
C VAL A 333 16.31 0.30 -11.45
N GLY A 334 16.81 1.29 -12.16
CA GLY A 334 17.20 2.54 -11.51
C GLY A 334 17.42 3.69 -12.49
N THR A 335 17.86 4.81 -11.97
CA THR A 335 18.19 6.01 -12.72
C THR A 335 19.55 6.51 -12.26
N ARG A 336 20.44 6.86 -13.22
CA ARG A 336 21.74 7.41 -12.93
C ARG A 336 21.74 8.95 -12.87
N ASN A 337 22.79 9.51 -12.30
CA ASN A 337 22.94 10.97 -12.13
C ASN A 337 22.90 11.77 -13.43
N ASN A 338 23.26 11.16 -14.53
CA ASN A 338 23.37 11.77 -15.85
C ASN A 338 22.13 11.59 -16.73
N PHE A 339 20.98 11.21 -16.14
CA PHE A 339 19.74 11.10 -16.91
C PHE A 339 19.37 12.40 -17.61
N LYS A 340 18.73 12.31 -18.77
CA LYS A 340 18.31 13.49 -19.55
C LYS A 340 17.07 14.11 -18.95
N ASN A 341 17.24 15.30 -18.36
CA ASN A 341 16.11 16.09 -17.90
C ASN A 341 15.36 16.66 -19.11
N SER A 342 14.17 16.15 -19.37
CA SER A 342 13.29 16.67 -20.44
C SER A 342 11.95 17.06 -19.84
N LYS A 343 11.54 18.31 -20.05
CA LYS A 343 10.22 18.80 -19.65
C LYS A 343 9.07 18.01 -20.29
N ASP A 344 9.32 17.39 -21.44
CA ASP A 344 8.31 16.63 -22.17
C ASP A 344 8.10 15.22 -21.60
N LEU A 345 9.12 14.60 -21.01
CA LEU A 345 9.00 13.32 -20.31
C LEU A 345 8.02 13.37 -19.13
N ALA A 346 8.01 14.49 -18.42
CA ALA A 346 7.09 14.67 -17.32
C ALA A 346 5.66 15.00 -17.78
N LYS A 347 5.50 15.55 -18.99
CA LYS A 347 4.21 16.03 -19.50
C LYS A 347 3.40 14.97 -20.27
N ARG A 348 4.02 14.06 -21.00
CA ARG A 348 3.35 12.96 -21.77
C ARG A 348 4.32 11.95 -22.40
N ASN A 349 3.93 10.78 -22.48
CA ASN A 349 3.82 9.61 -23.38
C ASN A 349 4.61 9.57 -24.71
N SER A 350 5.35 10.57 -25.12
CA SER A 350 6.00 10.57 -26.44
C SER A 350 7.44 10.07 -26.45
N LEU A 351 8.08 9.89 -25.28
CA LEU A 351 9.42 9.32 -25.15
C LEU A 351 9.39 8.19 -24.13
N HIS A 352 9.83 7.02 -24.53
CA HIS A 352 10.03 5.93 -23.59
C HIS A 352 10.99 6.40 -22.48
N PRO A 353 10.68 6.24 -21.18
CA PRO A 353 11.53 6.75 -20.08
C PRO A 353 12.99 6.30 -20.20
N SER A 354 13.22 5.08 -20.69
CA SER A 354 14.56 4.53 -20.93
C SER A 354 15.38 5.32 -21.95
N ALA A 355 14.77 6.00 -22.92
CA ALA A 355 15.49 6.88 -23.87
C ALA A 355 16.11 8.11 -23.20
N ALA A 356 15.65 8.46 -21.99
CA ALA A 356 16.19 9.51 -21.16
C ALA A 356 17.11 9.00 -20.05
N GLY A 357 17.36 7.70 -19.97
CA GLY A 357 18.11 7.08 -18.87
C GLY A 357 17.31 6.95 -17.57
N ILE A 358 15.98 6.93 -17.65
CA ILE A 358 15.10 6.79 -16.49
C ILE A 358 14.55 5.36 -16.43
N GLY A 359 14.67 4.72 -15.28
CA GLY A 359 14.17 3.36 -15.09
C GLY A 359 14.90 2.33 -15.96
N GLU A 360 16.22 2.50 -16.12
CA GLU A 360 17.07 1.57 -16.88
C GLU A 360 17.22 0.24 -16.13
N ILE A 361 17.34 -0.84 -16.87
CA ILE A 361 17.77 -2.13 -16.31
C ILE A 361 19.27 -2.05 -16.03
N LEU A 362 19.63 -1.90 -14.76
CA LEU A 362 20.99 -1.80 -14.28
C LEU A 362 21.65 -3.18 -14.09
N GLY A 363 20.84 -4.22 -13.95
CA GLY A 363 21.23 -5.61 -13.82
C GLY A 363 20.03 -6.55 -13.86
N GLN A 364 20.30 -7.81 -14.20
CA GLN A 364 19.28 -8.87 -14.16
C GLN A 364 19.90 -10.19 -13.73
N THR A 365 19.10 -11.05 -13.11
CA THR A 365 19.53 -12.38 -12.66
C THR A 365 18.34 -13.31 -12.46
N ASP A 366 18.59 -14.61 -12.60
CA ASP A 366 17.64 -15.68 -12.26
C ASP A 366 17.97 -16.35 -10.91
N SER A 367 18.93 -15.77 -10.16
CA SER A 367 19.31 -16.22 -8.82
C SER A 367 18.14 -16.07 -7.83
N ILE A 368 18.00 -17.02 -6.92
CA ILE A 368 17.09 -16.94 -5.78
C ILE A 368 17.62 -16.02 -4.66
N GLU A 369 18.91 -15.63 -4.75
CA GLU A 369 19.55 -14.64 -3.87
C GLU A 369 20.12 -13.50 -4.72
N PRO A 370 19.26 -12.65 -5.31
CA PRO A 370 19.67 -11.55 -6.15
C PRO A 370 20.51 -10.54 -5.38
N LYS A 371 21.58 -10.03 -6.03
CA LYS A 371 22.43 -8.98 -5.47
C LYS A 371 22.84 -7.99 -6.55
N TYR A 372 22.73 -6.70 -6.22
CA TYR A 372 23.25 -5.60 -7.01
C TYR A 372 24.33 -4.85 -6.22
N ASN A 373 25.50 -4.67 -6.79
CA ASN A 373 26.55 -3.85 -6.21
C ASN A 373 26.48 -2.44 -6.80
N PHE A 374 26.34 -1.44 -5.92
CA PHE A 374 26.23 -0.04 -6.33
C PHE A 374 27.49 0.41 -7.09
N LYS A 375 27.29 1.21 -8.11
CA LYS A 375 28.37 1.84 -8.90
C LYS A 375 28.74 3.22 -8.39
N GLY A 376 27.88 3.82 -7.54
CA GLY A 376 28.06 5.14 -6.94
C GLY A 376 27.50 6.30 -7.79
N ASP A 377 26.96 6.02 -8.96
CA ASP A 377 26.35 7.00 -9.86
C ASP A 377 24.82 6.90 -9.95
N GLU A 378 24.20 5.95 -9.24
CA GLU A 378 22.75 5.80 -9.19
C GLU A 378 22.12 6.87 -8.31
N LEU A 379 21.03 7.47 -8.77
CA LEU A 379 20.11 8.25 -7.93
C LEU A 379 19.32 7.34 -6.99
N TYR A 380 18.87 6.23 -7.56
CA TYR A 380 18.19 5.15 -6.83
C TYR A 380 18.32 3.84 -7.62
N VAL A 381 18.14 2.73 -6.88
CA VAL A 381 17.97 1.38 -7.42
C VAL A 381 16.77 0.73 -6.72
N ARG A 382 15.90 0.09 -7.48
CA ARG A 382 14.83 -0.77 -6.99
C ARG A 382 14.92 -2.15 -7.63
N ALA A 383 14.22 -3.13 -7.10
CA ALA A 383 14.14 -4.44 -7.75
C ALA A 383 12.70 -4.78 -8.13
N HIS A 384 12.57 -5.54 -9.22
CA HIS A 384 11.33 -6.12 -9.68
C HIS A 384 11.54 -7.61 -9.92
N VAL A 385 10.75 -8.45 -9.27
CA VAL A 385 10.81 -9.91 -9.39
C VAL A 385 9.56 -10.41 -10.07
N VAL A 386 9.70 -11.25 -11.08
CA VAL A 386 8.60 -11.95 -11.74
C VAL A 386 8.83 -13.44 -11.65
N SER A 387 7.82 -14.20 -11.23
CA SER A 387 7.86 -15.66 -11.19
C SER A 387 7.28 -16.26 -12.48
N SER A 388 7.61 -17.53 -12.77
CA SER A 388 6.95 -18.29 -13.84
C SER A 388 5.52 -18.71 -13.49
N LYS A 389 5.13 -18.58 -12.22
CA LYS A 389 3.81 -18.97 -11.71
C LYS A 389 2.75 -17.93 -12.10
N LYS A 390 1.66 -18.41 -12.69
CA LYS A 390 0.49 -17.59 -13.00
C LYS A 390 -0.36 -17.41 -11.74
N LYS A 391 -0.96 -16.24 -11.60
CA LYS A 391 -1.87 -15.94 -10.50
C LYS A 391 -3.14 -16.78 -10.62
N SER A 392 -3.64 -17.28 -9.49
CA SER A 392 -4.92 -17.99 -9.41
C SER A 392 -6.13 -17.05 -9.53
N ASN A 393 -5.97 -15.78 -9.09
CA ASN A 393 -6.97 -14.72 -9.22
C ASN A 393 -6.33 -13.52 -9.93
N PRO A 394 -6.12 -13.59 -11.26
CA PRO A 394 -5.40 -12.55 -11.97
C PRO A 394 -6.27 -11.31 -12.20
N TYR A 395 -5.62 -10.17 -12.28
CA TYR A 395 -6.18 -8.92 -12.78
C TYR A 395 -6.52 -9.05 -14.27
N SER A 396 -5.62 -9.65 -15.05
CA SER A 396 -5.77 -9.93 -16.47
C SER A 396 -5.30 -11.35 -16.81
N SER A 397 -5.79 -11.90 -17.90
CA SER A 397 -5.47 -13.27 -18.32
C SER A 397 -3.96 -13.48 -18.47
N GLY A 398 -3.44 -14.56 -17.87
CA GLY A 398 -2.03 -14.94 -17.96
C GLY A 398 -1.07 -14.17 -17.06
N GLU A 399 -1.57 -13.29 -16.21
CA GLU A 399 -0.76 -12.51 -15.27
C GLU A 399 0.06 -13.43 -14.36
N GLN A 400 1.35 -13.09 -14.21
CA GLN A 400 2.29 -13.80 -13.35
C GLN A 400 2.38 -13.15 -11.97
N GLU A 401 2.78 -13.93 -10.99
CA GLU A 401 3.08 -13.41 -9.65
C GLU A 401 4.35 -12.55 -9.68
N GLN A 402 4.33 -11.42 -8.96
CA GLN A 402 5.38 -10.41 -8.97
C GLN A 402 5.66 -9.88 -7.58
N ALA A 403 6.84 -9.28 -7.40
CA ALA A 403 7.16 -8.42 -6.26
C ALA A 403 7.91 -7.16 -6.71
N TRP A 404 7.60 -6.05 -6.07
CA TRP A 404 8.22 -4.74 -6.26
C TRP A 404 8.89 -4.31 -4.95
N LEU A 405 10.23 -4.28 -4.95
CA LEU A 405 11.00 -3.81 -3.81
C LEU A 405 11.19 -2.29 -3.92
N GLN A 406 11.22 -1.64 -2.77
CA GLN A 406 11.28 -0.19 -2.69
C GLN A 406 12.59 0.38 -3.24
N PRO A 407 12.56 1.60 -3.81
CA PRO A 407 13.76 2.26 -4.29
C PRO A 407 14.67 2.64 -3.13
N ILE A 408 15.96 2.41 -3.32
CA ILE A 408 17.02 2.72 -2.35
C ILE A 408 17.97 3.72 -3.00
N SER A 409 18.29 4.80 -2.28
CA SER A 409 19.32 5.75 -2.71
C SER A 409 20.71 5.25 -2.28
N SER A 410 21.65 5.21 -3.19
CA SER A 410 23.08 4.90 -2.89
C SER A 410 23.78 6.01 -2.10
N ARG A 411 23.14 7.16 -1.90
CA ARG A 411 23.67 8.36 -1.25
C ARG A 411 23.13 8.53 0.18
N LYS A 412 23.35 7.56 1.05
CA LYS A 412 23.12 7.76 2.49
C LYS A 412 24.43 7.91 3.24
#